data_eae31063734251fe1d004e83ede0302f
#
_entry.id   eae31063734251fe1d004e83ede0302f
#
_cell.length_a   1.000
_cell.length_b   1.000
_cell.length_c   1.000
_cell.angle_alpha   90.00
_cell.angle_beta   90.00
_cell.angle_gamma   90.00
#
_symmetry.space_group_name_H-M   'P 1'
#
loop_
_entity.id
_entity.type
_entity.pdbx_description
1 polymer ?
#
loop_
_entity_poly.entity_id
_entity_poly.type
_entity_poly.pdbx_seq_one_letter_code
_entity_poly.pdbx_strand_id
1 'polypeptide(L)'
;MSKKIQPSKKIHSLEDARKLAKKRLPKMFFDFVDGAAGDEKLCELNSTALDQIRLEPKVLRNVEKRSLSKKFFGINYNLPFGFAPMGMCDLTWPGADKMLANESLINNIPACVSMASTTSLEKMYELTEGRSWLQLYIFQDEKFVMELIDRAKKTGYKTLVLTVDVPIQFRRAKDDKNGFTVPFKIGPKQFFDFATHPNWSISTLFNGIPKPMNYETSKNGNKFVRSESRGSTDWETLKRIRNAWDGKLVVKGVMSQQDALKIKDEGADAIQVSNHGGRQLESATSAINALPLIRETLGKEFPLIFDSGVRSGGDIVRALAFGADYVMIGRPLMYAIGADGARGLRKIIEIIIGELSTTLGLVGLTDINEITSDIVAQKYFKDMKY
;
A
#
# COMPACT_ATOMS: atom_id res chain seq x y z
N MET A 1 13.32 9.80 25.45
CA MET A 1 13.73 10.53 24.22
C MET A 1 14.18 9.49 23.18
N SER A 2 13.39 9.20 22.16
CA SER A 2 13.78 8.32 21.06
C SER A 2 14.97 8.94 20.32
N LYS A 3 16.10 8.21 20.22
CA LYS A 3 17.23 8.65 19.38
C LYS A 3 16.73 8.92 17.98
N LYS A 4 16.89 10.14 17.48
CA LYS A 4 16.50 10.53 16.12
C LYS A 4 17.22 9.61 15.14
N ILE A 5 16.48 8.72 14.45
CA ILE A 5 17.03 7.82 13.44
C ILE A 5 17.60 8.68 12.31
N GLN A 6 18.90 8.53 12.01
CA GLN A 6 19.51 9.20 10.87
C GLN A 6 19.14 8.47 9.58
N PRO A 7 18.79 9.19 8.51
CA PRO A 7 18.48 8.57 7.21
C PRO A 7 19.70 7.86 6.62
N SER A 8 19.44 6.87 5.78
CA SER A 8 20.50 6.10 5.12
C SER A 8 21.32 6.99 4.18
N LYS A 9 22.66 6.86 4.26
CA LYS A 9 23.59 7.51 3.34
C LYS A 9 23.84 6.71 2.03
N LYS A 10 23.24 5.51 1.93
CA LYS A 10 23.45 4.59 0.80
C LYS A 10 22.33 4.66 -0.23
N ILE A 11 21.23 5.30 0.10
CA ILE A 11 20.02 5.38 -0.73
C ILE A 11 19.89 6.80 -1.23
N HIS A 12 19.96 6.99 -2.54
CA HIS A 12 19.76 8.27 -3.22
C HIS A 12 18.56 8.24 -4.16
N SER A 13 18.05 7.03 -4.47
CA SER A 13 16.90 6.81 -5.33
C SER A 13 16.13 5.55 -4.89
N LEU A 14 14.93 5.36 -5.42
CA LEU A 14 14.18 4.11 -5.23
C LEU A 14 14.94 2.91 -5.83
N GLU A 15 15.61 3.10 -6.96
CA GLU A 15 16.38 2.04 -7.61
C GLU A 15 17.58 1.61 -6.75
N ASP A 16 18.24 2.53 -6.05
CA ASP A 16 19.27 2.17 -5.08
C ASP A 16 18.70 1.32 -3.94
N ALA A 17 17.54 1.73 -3.41
CA ALA A 17 16.86 0.95 -2.37
C ALA A 17 16.52 -0.47 -2.85
N ARG A 18 15.98 -0.60 -4.08
CA ARG A 18 15.65 -1.90 -4.68
C ARG A 18 16.88 -2.77 -4.90
N LYS A 19 17.98 -2.21 -5.44
CA LYS A 19 19.25 -2.94 -5.65
C LYS A 19 19.88 -3.39 -4.33
N LEU A 20 19.91 -2.53 -3.33
CA LEU A 20 20.42 -2.86 -2.00
C LEU A 20 19.58 -3.92 -1.30
N ALA A 21 18.24 -3.82 -1.38
CA ALA A 21 17.34 -4.84 -0.86
C ALA A 21 17.58 -6.19 -1.53
N LYS A 22 17.70 -6.21 -2.87
CA LYS A 22 18.00 -7.43 -3.64
C LYS A 22 19.32 -8.10 -3.22
N LYS A 23 20.33 -7.29 -2.89
CA LYS A 23 21.63 -7.80 -2.42
C LYS A 23 21.58 -8.31 -0.99
N ARG A 24 20.71 -7.75 -0.14
CA ARG A 24 20.68 -8.06 1.30
C ARG A 24 19.71 -9.16 1.67
N LEU A 25 18.56 -9.23 0.97
CA LEU A 25 17.50 -10.17 1.29
C LEU A 25 17.73 -11.52 0.60
N PRO A 26 17.45 -12.64 1.26
CA PRO A 26 17.32 -13.92 0.55
C PRO A 26 16.37 -13.77 -0.64
N LYS A 27 16.72 -14.43 -1.73
CA LYS A 27 16.00 -14.33 -3.01
C LYS A 27 14.50 -14.55 -2.86
N MET A 28 14.11 -15.53 -2.03
CA MET A 28 12.72 -15.84 -1.76
C MET A 28 11.94 -14.62 -1.23
N PHE A 29 12.49 -13.86 -0.31
CA PHE A 29 11.81 -12.72 0.32
C PHE A 29 11.89 -11.46 -0.53
N PHE A 30 13.01 -11.26 -1.23
CA PHE A 30 13.09 -10.19 -2.23
C PHE A 30 12.04 -10.40 -3.32
N ASP A 31 11.97 -11.60 -3.90
CA ASP A 31 11.03 -11.94 -4.97
C ASP A 31 9.56 -11.89 -4.48
N PHE A 32 9.30 -12.19 -3.21
CA PHE A 32 7.97 -12.00 -2.62
C PHE A 32 7.50 -10.53 -2.64
N VAL A 33 8.40 -9.60 -2.35
CA VAL A 33 8.11 -8.14 -2.39
C VAL A 33 8.05 -7.63 -3.83
N ASP A 34 9.05 -7.97 -4.63
CA ASP A 34 9.27 -7.46 -5.99
C ASP A 34 8.28 -8.05 -7.00
N GLY A 35 7.91 -9.30 -6.81
CA GLY A 35 7.12 -10.10 -7.74
C GLY A 35 5.68 -9.64 -7.92
N ALA A 36 5.10 -10.04 -9.04
CA ALA A 36 3.71 -9.79 -9.40
C ALA A 36 3.07 -11.04 -10.02
N ALA A 37 1.84 -10.93 -10.53
CA ALA A 37 1.11 -12.01 -11.18
C ALA A 37 1.70 -12.33 -12.57
N GLY A 38 1.60 -13.57 -12.98
CA GLY A 38 1.98 -14.05 -14.32
C GLY A 38 3.43 -13.70 -14.67
N ASP A 39 3.60 -13.03 -15.80
CA ASP A 39 4.88 -12.51 -16.31
C ASP A 39 5.20 -11.08 -15.82
N GLU A 40 4.43 -10.57 -14.84
CA GLU A 40 4.60 -9.26 -14.19
C GLU A 40 4.27 -8.05 -15.10
N LYS A 41 3.63 -8.26 -16.25
CA LYS A 41 3.33 -7.21 -17.24
C LYS A 41 2.46 -6.09 -16.68
N LEU A 42 1.44 -6.42 -15.86
CA LEU A 42 0.61 -5.39 -15.23
C LEU A 42 1.39 -4.54 -14.22
N CYS A 43 2.36 -5.13 -13.51
CA CYS A 43 3.21 -4.38 -12.59
C CYS A 43 4.05 -3.33 -13.34
N GLU A 44 4.59 -3.69 -14.49
CA GLU A 44 5.31 -2.79 -15.38
C GLU A 44 4.37 -1.74 -15.98
N LEU A 45 3.21 -2.18 -16.50
CA LEU A 45 2.20 -1.30 -17.07
C LEU A 45 1.72 -0.23 -16.08
N ASN A 46 1.54 -0.57 -14.79
CA ASN A 46 1.16 0.40 -13.78
C ASN A 46 2.18 1.55 -13.64
N SER A 47 3.45 1.25 -13.72
CA SER A 47 4.51 2.27 -13.64
C SER A 47 4.64 3.05 -14.93
N THR A 48 4.65 2.36 -16.08
CA THR A 48 4.79 3.03 -17.38
C THR A 48 3.59 3.92 -17.71
N ALA A 49 2.37 3.53 -17.31
CA ALA A 49 1.19 4.36 -17.51
C ALA A 49 1.25 5.66 -16.69
N LEU A 50 1.76 5.60 -15.45
CA LEU A 50 2.05 6.81 -14.66
C LEU A 50 3.13 7.66 -15.33
N ASP A 51 4.21 7.06 -15.80
CA ASP A 51 5.32 7.78 -16.46
C ASP A 51 4.92 8.44 -17.78
N GLN A 52 3.92 7.92 -18.47
CA GLN A 52 3.37 8.54 -19.68
C GLN A 52 2.63 9.84 -19.40
N ILE A 53 2.08 10.04 -18.21
CA ILE A 53 1.40 11.28 -17.85
C ILE A 53 2.43 12.41 -17.71
N ARG A 54 2.33 13.45 -18.55
CA ARG A 54 3.21 14.61 -18.52
C ARG A 54 2.52 15.79 -17.87
N LEU A 55 3.23 16.43 -16.95
CA LEU A 55 2.78 17.64 -16.27
C LEU A 55 3.30 18.87 -17.02
N GLU A 56 2.53 19.94 -17.03
CA GLU A 56 2.90 21.19 -17.65
C GLU A 56 3.62 22.10 -16.65
N PRO A 57 4.93 22.40 -16.85
CA PRO A 57 5.63 23.30 -15.95
C PRO A 57 5.12 24.72 -16.10
N LYS A 58 5.02 25.44 -14.98
CA LYS A 58 4.66 26.87 -14.96
C LYS A 58 5.83 27.67 -14.44
N VAL A 59 6.06 28.84 -15.08
CA VAL A 59 7.17 29.74 -14.75
C VAL A 59 6.68 31.03 -14.12
N LEU A 60 7.59 31.77 -13.46
CA LEU A 60 7.33 33.07 -12.85
C LEU A 60 6.19 33.04 -11.79
N ARG A 61 6.05 31.93 -11.10
CA ARG A 61 5.16 31.78 -9.95
C ARG A 61 5.99 31.82 -8.66
N ASN A 62 5.50 32.55 -7.66
CA ASN A 62 6.12 32.49 -6.34
C ASN A 62 5.68 31.20 -5.64
N VAL A 63 6.57 30.22 -5.58
CA VAL A 63 6.37 28.92 -4.99
C VAL A 63 7.31 28.65 -3.81
N GLU A 64 7.82 29.71 -3.18
CA GLU A 64 8.79 29.60 -2.08
C GLU A 64 8.22 28.81 -0.89
N LYS A 65 6.97 29.08 -0.52
CA LYS A 65 6.28 28.39 0.56
C LYS A 65 5.25 27.42 -0.03
N ARG A 66 5.38 26.13 0.29
CA ARG A 66 4.48 25.08 -0.21
C ARG A 66 3.88 24.28 0.93
N SER A 67 2.59 23.95 0.82
CA SER A 67 1.85 23.08 1.74
C SER A 67 1.58 21.73 1.08
N LEU A 68 1.93 20.65 1.77
CA LEU A 68 1.61 19.28 1.36
C LEU A 68 0.47 18.67 2.20
N SER A 69 -0.08 19.44 3.13
CA SER A 69 -1.12 18.97 4.05
C SER A 69 -2.41 18.65 3.33
N LYS A 70 -3.02 17.54 3.68
CA LYS A 70 -4.27 17.07 3.09
C LYS A 70 -5.28 16.67 4.16
N LYS A 71 -6.48 17.22 4.08
CA LYS A 71 -7.60 16.76 4.92
C LYS A 71 -8.24 15.55 4.25
N PHE A 72 -8.31 14.42 4.97
CA PHE A 72 -8.98 13.21 4.52
C PHE A 72 -9.72 12.54 5.69
N PHE A 73 -10.97 12.11 5.47
CA PHE A 73 -11.87 11.58 6.51
C PHE A 73 -11.99 12.49 7.76
N GLY A 74 -11.95 13.80 7.55
CA GLY A 74 -12.02 14.79 8.63
C GLY A 74 -10.72 15.02 9.39
N ILE A 75 -9.66 14.25 9.11
CA ILE A 75 -8.34 14.35 9.75
C ILE A 75 -7.40 15.17 8.88
N ASN A 76 -6.64 16.09 9.48
CA ASN A 76 -5.58 16.80 8.79
C ASN A 76 -4.28 15.99 8.86
N TYR A 77 -3.89 15.43 7.72
CA TYR A 77 -2.60 14.76 7.55
C TYR A 77 -1.55 15.74 7.00
N ASN A 78 -0.29 15.52 7.34
CA ASN A 78 0.80 16.37 6.86
C ASN A 78 1.13 16.13 5.37
N LEU A 79 0.72 14.97 4.83
CA LEU A 79 1.03 14.53 3.47
C LEU A 79 -0.21 13.93 2.81
N PRO A 80 -0.33 14.01 1.47
CA PRO A 80 -1.46 13.45 0.72
C PRO A 80 -1.34 11.93 0.48
N PHE A 81 -0.48 11.26 1.22
CA PHE A 81 -0.28 9.82 1.08
C PHE A 81 -0.11 9.12 2.43
N GLY A 82 -0.40 7.82 2.43
CA GLY A 82 -0.20 6.91 3.55
C GLY A 82 0.47 5.60 3.11
N PHE A 83 0.62 4.69 4.05
CA PHE A 83 1.24 3.38 3.80
C PHE A 83 0.16 2.35 3.46
N ALA A 84 0.30 1.73 2.28
CA ALA A 84 -0.59 0.68 1.81
C ALA A 84 -0.51 -0.56 2.71
N PRO A 85 -1.58 -1.37 2.77
CA PRO A 85 -1.55 -2.61 3.54
C PRO A 85 -0.58 -3.61 2.92
N MET A 86 0.39 -4.05 3.72
CA MET A 86 1.41 -5.03 3.35
C MET A 86 1.46 -6.12 4.42
N GLY A 87 1.31 -7.37 4.01
CA GLY A 87 1.40 -8.50 4.93
C GLY A 87 2.82 -9.00 5.09
N MET A 88 3.13 -9.58 6.25
CA MET A 88 4.40 -10.26 6.53
C MET A 88 5.63 -9.36 6.34
N CYS A 89 5.55 -8.07 6.73
CA CYS A 89 6.63 -7.11 6.51
C CYS A 89 7.94 -7.51 7.17
N ASP A 90 7.89 -8.18 8.33
CA ASP A 90 9.09 -8.61 9.06
C ASP A 90 9.92 -9.66 8.31
N LEU A 91 9.40 -10.25 7.22
CA LEU A 91 10.21 -11.06 6.30
C LEU A 91 11.33 -10.25 5.61
N THR A 92 11.17 -8.94 5.47
CA THR A 92 12.20 -8.06 4.90
C THR A 92 13.18 -7.57 5.96
N TRP A 93 12.68 -7.28 7.15
CA TRP A 93 13.48 -6.85 8.29
C TRP A 93 12.71 -7.07 9.58
N PRO A 94 13.30 -7.70 10.62
CA PRO A 94 12.63 -7.84 11.91
C PRO A 94 12.15 -6.49 12.47
N GLY A 95 10.87 -6.41 12.82
CA GLY A 95 10.25 -5.17 13.29
C GLY A 95 9.86 -4.18 12.20
N ALA A 96 9.74 -4.60 10.94
CA ALA A 96 9.34 -3.74 9.82
C ALA A 96 7.96 -3.09 10.04
N ASP A 97 6.97 -3.82 10.58
CA ASP A 97 5.66 -3.25 10.93
C ASP A 97 5.80 -2.11 11.95
N LYS A 98 6.67 -2.27 12.95
CA LYS A 98 6.94 -1.22 13.96
C LYS A 98 7.67 -0.02 13.37
N MET A 99 8.55 -0.24 12.38
CA MET A 99 9.21 0.86 11.64
C MET A 99 8.18 1.67 10.86
N LEU A 100 7.25 1.00 10.17
CA LEU A 100 6.15 1.66 9.46
C LEU A 100 5.26 2.45 10.43
N ALA A 101 4.88 1.86 11.56
CA ALA A 101 4.10 2.57 12.58
C ALA A 101 4.80 3.83 13.07
N ASN A 102 6.08 3.76 13.38
CA ASN A 102 6.87 4.91 13.85
C ASN A 102 6.97 6.02 12.78
N GLU A 103 7.20 5.69 11.52
CA GLU A 103 7.25 6.67 10.44
C GLU A 103 5.87 7.27 10.13
N SER A 104 4.80 6.49 10.26
CA SER A 104 3.42 6.98 10.19
C SER A 104 3.15 8.06 11.24
N LEU A 105 3.57 7.80 12.48
CA LEU A 105 3.42 8.74 13.58
C LEU A 105 4.23 10.03 13.36
N ILE A 106 5.50 9.90 13.00
CA ILE A 106 6.40 11.05 12.78
C ILE A 106 5.90 11.97 11.67
N ASN A 107 5.39 11.39 10.58
CA ASN A 107 4.92 12.15 9.42
C ASN A 107 3.43 12.52 9.52
N ASN A 108 2.74 12.13 10.60
CA ASN A 108 1.30 12.29 10.76
C ASN A 108 0.52 11.85 9.51
N ILE A 109 0.67 10.57 9.13
CA ILE A 109 0.01 9.93 8.00
C ILE A 109 -0.56 8.58 8.42
N PRO A 110 -1.58 8.03 7.76
CA PRO A 110 -2.12 6.71 8.10
C PRO A 110 -1.17 5.59 7.65
N ALA A 111 -1.06 4.55 8.48
CA ALA A 111 -0.52 3.26 8.09
C ALA A 111 -1.67 2.24 8.03
N CYS A 112 -1.89 1.64 6.86
CA CYS A 112 -2.90 0.60 6.72
C CYS A 112 -2.30 -0.75 7.12
N VAL A 113 -2.75 -1.29 8.25
CA VAL A 113 -2.28 -2.56 8.82
C VAL A 113 -2.97 -3.71 8.10
N SER A 114 -2.20 -4.61 7.52
CA SER A 114 -2.76 -5.82 6.93
C SER A 114 -3.26 -6.80 8.01
N MET A 115 -4.34 -7.52 7.76
CA MET A 115 -4.73 -8.64 8.63
C MET A 115 -3.64 -9.72 8.74
N ALA A 116 -2.76 -9.81 7.74
CA ALA A 116 -1.60 -10.70 7.73
C ALA A 116 -0.31 -10.00 8.21
N SER A 117 -0.41 -8.93 9.01
CA SER A 117 0.76 -8.25 9.58
C SER A 117 1.47 -9.11 10.61
N THR A 118 2.76 -8.88 10.80
CA THR A 118 3.61 -9.57 11.79
C THR A 118 3.54 -8.95 13.18
N THR A 119 2.78 -7.87 13.30
CA THR A 119 2.42 -7.23 14.58
C THR A 119 0.89 -7.21 14.69
N SER A 120 0.33 -7.52 15.87
CA SER A 120 -1.13 -7.57 16.05
C SER A 120 -1.78 -6.20 15.83
N LEU A 121 -3.05 -6.21 15.45
CA LEU A 121 -3.80 -4.98 15.19
C LEU A 121 -3.83 -4.06 16.42
N GLU A 122 -3.96 -4.63 17.63
CA GLU A 122 -3.96 -3.86 18.88
C GLU A 122 -2.62 -3.15 19.09
N LYS A 123 -1.50 -3.88 18.88
CA LYS A 123 -0.16 -3.29 19.04
C LYS A 123 0.14 -2.27 17.97
N MET A 124 -0.32 -2.47 16.74
CA MET A 124 -0.18 -1.47 15.68
C MET A 124 -0.99 -0.20 15.98
N TYR A 125 -2.20 -0.33 16.51
CA TYR A 125 -3.01 0.80 16.94
C TYR A 125 -2.30 1.62 18.03
N GLU A 126 -1.76 0.95 19.04
CA GLU A 126 -0.96 1.59 20.11
C GLU A 126 0.25 2.33 19.53
N LEU A 127 1.04 1.66 18.68
CA LEU A 127 2.27 2.22 18.10
C LEU A 127 2.01 3.41 17.15
N THR A 128 0.82 3.49 16.55
CA THR A 128 0.41 4.60 15.69
C THR A 128 -0.43 5.65 16.40
N GLU A 129 -0.63 5.51 17.71
CA GLU A 129 -1.52 6.38 18.51
C GLU A 129 -2.90 6.56 17.84
N GLY A 130 -3.47 5.46 17.36
CA GLY A 130 -4.78 5.42 16.71
C GLY A 130 -4.85 5.89 15.25
N ARG A 131 -3.72 6.20 14.60
CA ARG A 131 -3.69 6.65 13.19
C ARG A 131 -3.75 5.51 12.18
N SER A 132 -3.66 4.25 12.62
CA SER A 132 -3.72 3.10 11.72
C SER A 132 -5.13 2.85 11.20
N TRP A 133 -5.18 2.38 9.96
CA TRP A 133 -6.37 1.76 9.35
C TRP A 133 -6.18 0.25 9.39
N LEU A 134 -7.26 -0.54 9.40
CA LEU A 134 -7.17 -2.00 9.36
C LEU A 134 -7.64 -2.52 8.02
N GLN A 135 -6.80 -3.30 7.34
CA GLN A 135 -7.18 -3.99 6.11
C GLN A 135 -7.58 -5.43 6.41
N LEU A 136 -8.70 -5.84 5.83
CA LEU A 136 -9.23 -7.19 5.87
C LEU A 136 -9.40 -7.77 4.46
N TYR A 137 -9.20 -9.08 4.36
CA TYR A 137 -9.78 -9.92 3.31
C TYR A 137 -11.01 -10.63 3.85
N ILE A 138 -11.90 -11.04 2.96
CA ILE A 138 -13.00 -11.92 3.32
C ILE A 138 -12.55 -13.35 3.02
N PHE A 139 -12.69 -14.23 4.00
CA PHE A 139 -12.41 -15.65 3.89
C PHE A 139 -13.70 -16.45 3.97
N GLN A 140 -13.62 -17.76 3.69
CA GLN A 140 -14.76 -18.68 3.88
C GLN A 140 -15.19 -18.73 5.36
N ASP A 141 -14.24 -18.63 6.30
CA ASP A 141 -14.57 -18.47 7.71
C ASP A 141 -14.91 -17.01 8.05
N GLU A 142 -16.16 -16.66 7.80
CA GLU A 142 -16.70 -15.34 8.13
C GLU A 142 -16.61 -15.03 9.63
N LYS A 143 -16.63 -16.05 10.51
CA LYS A 143 -16.52 -15.86 11.97
C LYS A 143 -15.19 -15.21 12.34
N PHE A 144 -14.12 -15.59 11.66
CA PHE A 144 -12.81 -14.96 11.89
C PHE A 144 -12.79 -13.50 11.43
N VAL A 145 -13.42 -13.20 10.31
CA VAL A 145 -13.52 -11.81 9.83
C VAL A 145 -14.30 -10.94 10.83
N MET A 146 -15.41 -11.46 11.34
CA MET A 146 -16.20 -10.77 12.38
C MET A 146 -15.44 -10.63 13.69
N GLU A 147 -14.65 -11.64 14.11
CA GLU A 147 -13.76 -11.52 15.26
C GLU A 147 -12.76 -10.36 15.10
N LEU A 148 -12.14 -10.22 13.91
CA LEU A 148 -11.21 -9.11 13.64
C LEU A 148 -11.91 -7.74 13.64
N ILE A 149 -13.14 -7.66 13.13
CA ILE A 149 -13.96 -6.44 13.17
C ILE A 149 -14.25 -6.07 14.62
N ASP A 150 -14.67 -7.02 15.45
CA ASP A 150 -14.94 -6.78 16.87
C ASP A 150 -13.69 -6.36 17.65
N ARG A 151 -12.55 -6.98 17.36
CA ARG A 151 -11.26 -6.58 17.93
C ARG A 151 -10.89 -5.17 17.53
N ALA A 152 -11.06 -4.83 16.25
CA ALA A 152 -10.78 -3.48 15.75
C ALA A 152 -11.68 -2.42 16.42
N LYS A 153 -12.99 -2.71 16.58
CA LYS A 153 -13.93 -1.83 17.30
C LYS A 153 -13.50 -1.60 18.75
N LYS A 154 -13.20 -2.69 19.47
CA LYS A 154 -12.76 -2.63 20.86
C LYS A 154 -11.43 -1.88 21.04
N THR A 155 -10.52 -2.01 20.07
CA THR A 155 -9.24 -1.31 20.06
C THR A 155 -9.41 0.18 19.74
N GLY A 156 -10.46 0.56 18.99
CA GLY A 156 -10.77 1.95 18.68
C GLY A 156 -10.45 2.37 17.24
N TYR A 157 -10.18 1.43 16.34
CA TYR A 157 -10.01 1.72 14.90
C TYR A 157 -11.19 2.51 14.35
N LYS A 158 -10.90 3.47 13.47
CA LYS A 158 -11.91 4.32 12.82
C LYS A 158 -12.11 4.03 11.35
N THR A 159 -11.16 3.33 10.73
CA THR A 159 -11.18 3.04 9.28
C THR A 159 -10.87 1.57 9.02
N LEU A 160 -11.76 0.91 8.31
CA LEU A 160 -11.63 -0.45 7.79
C LEU A 160 -11.41 -0.38 6.28
N VAL A 161 -10.45 -1.16 5.76
CA VAL A 161 -10.15 -1.30 4.33
C VAL A 161 -10.46 -2.72 3.91
N LEU A 162 -11.58 -2.92 3.25
CA LEU A 162 -12.02 -4.22 2.75
C LEU A 162 -11.42 -4.46 1.37
N THR A 163 -10.60 -5.50 1.24
CA THR A 163 -9.93 -5.85 -0.02
C THR A 163 -10.72 -6.92 -0.76
N VAL A 164 -11.19 -6.60 -1.98
CA VAL A 164 -12.11 -7.44 -2.76
C VAL A 164 -11.51 -8.00 -4.06
N ASP A 165 -10.29 -7.61 -4.42
CA ASP A 165 -9.62 -8.00 -5.67
C ASP A 165 -8.86 -9.34 -5.59
N VAL A 166 -9.07 -10.13 -4.55
CA VAL A 166 -8.41 -11.42 -4.33
C VAL A 166 -9.43 -12.56 -4.11
N PRO A 167 -10.43 -12.73 -4.98
CA PRO A 167 -11.35 -13.88 -4.83
C PRO A 167 -10.59 -15.20 -5.00
N ILE A 168 -9.65 -15.24 -5.93
CA ILE A 168 -8.75 -16.35 -6.20
C ILE A 168 -7.33 -15.76 -6.32
N GLN A 169 -6.36 -16.43 -5.73
CA GLN A 169 -4.99 -15.98 -5.80
C GLN A 169 -4.39 -16.28 -7.18
N PHE A 170 -3.94 -15.26 -7.88
CA PHE A 170 -3.24 -15.48 -9.15
C PHE A 170 -1.85 -16.08 -8.91
N ARG A 171 -1.42 -16.94 -9.82
CA ARG A 171 -0.09 -17.57 -9.80
C ARG A 171 1.02 -16.53 -9.92
N ARG A 172 2.05 -16.64 -9.10
CA ARG A 172 3.24 -15.81 -9.12
C ARG A 172 4.45 -16.68 -9.39
N ALA A 173 5.00 -16.59 -10.58
CA ALA A 173 6.09 -17.45 -11.03
C ALA A 173 7.34 -17.38 -10.14
N LYS A 174 7.67 -16.21 -9.59
CA LYS A 174 8.80 -16.03 -8.66
C LYS A 174 8.57 -16.77 -7.33
N ASP A 175 7.33 -16.69 -6.78
CA ASP A 175 6.98 -17.39 -5.54
C ASP A 175 7.08 -18.91 -5.73
N ASP A 176 6.55 -19.44 -6.84
CA ASP A 176 6.62 -20.87 -7.18
C ASP A 176 8.07 -21.34 -7.35
N LYS A 177 8.89 -20.61 -8.13
CA LYS A 177 10.31 -20.91 -8.35
C LYS A 177 11.12 -20.96 -7.06
N ASN A 178 10.74 -20.14 -6.07
CA ASN A 178 11.40 -20.08 -4.76
C ASN A 178 10.78 -21.02 -3.73
N GLY A 179 9.65 -21.69 -4.04
CA GLY A 179 8.92 -22.53 -3.09
C GLY A 179 8.37 -21.73 -1.89
N PHE A 180 7.92 -20.49 -2.15
CA PHE A 180 7.45 -19.60 -1.09
C PHE A 180 6.09 -20.04 -0.55
N THR A 181 6.04 -20.39 0.72
CA THR A 181 4.83 -20.73 1.48
C THR A 181 4.80 -19.94 2.79
N VAL A 182 3.63 -19.84 3.43
CA VAL A 182 3.53 -19.27 4.79
C VAL A 182 2.76 -20.30 5.64
N PRO A 183 3.39 -20.86 6.67
CA PRO A 183 4.81 -20.69 7.04
C PRO A 183 5.75 -21.23 5.95
N PHE A 184 6.92 -20.60 5.80
CA PHE A 184 7.89 -21.06 4.81
C PHE A 184 8.63 -22.32 5.26
N LYS A 185 8.96 -23.15 4.27
CA LYS A 185 9.72 -24.40 4.51
C LYS A 185 11.18 -24.18 4.09
N ILE A 186 12.11 -24.71 4.89
CA ILE A 186 13.54 -24.64 4.62
C ILE A 186 13.99 -25.98 4.02
N GLY A 187 14.13 -26.02 2.70
CA GLY A 187 14.80 -27.10 2.01
C GLY A 187 16.27 -26.76 1.71
N PRO A 188 17.03 -27.63 1.03
CA PRO A 188 18.44 -27.38 0.71
C PRO A 188 18.66 -26.06 -0.04
N LYS A 189 17.82 -25.76 -1.02
CA LYS A 189 17.89 -24.51 -1.80
C LYS A 189 17.73 -23.27 -0.93
N GLN A 190 16.73 -23.26 -0.04
CA GLN A 190 16.47 -22.16 0.89
C GLN A 190 17.60 -22.03 1.92
N PHE A 191 18.14 -23.17 2.40
CA PHE A 191 19.26 -23.15 3.31
C PHE A 191 20.49 -22.45 2.72
N PHE A 192 20.86 -22.80 1.48
CA PHE A 192 21.97 -22.13 0.79
C PHE A 192 21.70 -20.65 0.53
N ASP A 193 20.48 -20.30 0.12
CA ASP A 193 20.08 -18.89 -0.06
C ASP A 193 20.22 -18.11 1.26
N PHE A 194 19.75 -18.67 2.37
CA PHE A 194 19.88 -18.03 3.69
C PHE A 194 21.34 -17.95 4.17
N ALA A 195 22.14 -18.96 3.93
CA ALA A 195 23.56 -18.97 4.29
C ALA A 195 24.38 -17.88 3.56
N THR A 196 23.98 -17.53 2.33
CA THR A 196 24.61 -16.43 1.58
C THR A 196 24.12 -15.04 1.98
N HIS A 197 23.10 -14.96 2.87
CA HIS A 197 22.55 -13.71 3.39
C HIS A 197 22.67 -13.63 4.93
N PRO A 198 23.89 -13.69 5.51
CA PRO A 198 24.08 -13.87 6.95
C PRO A 198 23.45 -12.76 7.79
N ASN A 199 23.48 -11.52 7.33
CA ASN A 199 22.90 -10.38 8.06
C ASN A 199 21.36 -10.54 8.24
N TRP A 200 20.68 -11.05 7.23
CA TRP A 200 19.25 -11.34 7.32
C TRP A 200 18.99 -12.56 8.21
N SER A 201 19.72 -13.64 7.97
CA SER A 201 19.52 -14.91 8.65
C SER A 201 19.78 -14.82 10.15
N ILE A 202 20.89 -14.21 10.56
CA ILE A 202 21.24 -14.00 11.96
C ILE A 202 20.18 -13.10 12.64
N SER A 203 19.80 -11.99 11.99
CA SER A 203 18.80 -11.09 12.54
C SER A 203 17.45 -11.78 12.72
N THR A 204 17.03 -12.61 11.77
CA THR A 204 15.76 -13.36 11.83
C THR A 204 15.83 -14.46 12.89
N LEU A 205 16.97 -15.13 13.03
CA LEU A 205 17.17 -16.17 14.06
C LEU A 205 17.01 -15.58 15.48
N PHE A 206 17.57 -14.42 15.74
CA PHE A 206 17.46 -13.77 17.06
C PHE A 206 16.08 -13.19 17.34
N ASN A 207 15.32 -12.76 16.33
CA ASN A 207 13.99 -12.17 16.48
C ASN A 207 12.84 -13.16 16.30
N GLY A 208 13.15 -14.40 15.90
CA GLY A 208 12.16 -15.44 15.60
C GLY A 208 11.61 -15.36 14.18
N ILE A 209 11.01 -16.46 13.73
CA ILE A 209 10.37 -16.56 12.41
C ILE A 209 9.11 -15.70 12.40
N PRO A 210 8.96 -14.74 11.46
CA PRO A 210 7.79 -13.90 11.38
C PRO A 210 6.50 -14.73 11.18
N LYS A 211 5.46 -14.39 11.94
CA LYS A 211 4.14 -15.03 11.89
C LYS A 211 3.06 -13.96 11.69
N PRO A 212 1.92 -14.30 11.06
CA PRO A 212 0.79 -13.39 10.93
C PRO A 212 0.06 -13.29 12.28
N MET A 213 0.40 -12.30 13.09
CA MET A 213 0.02 -12.23 14.50
C MET A 213 -1.48 -12.12 14.76
N ASN A 214 -2.26 -11.57 13.83
CA ASN A 214 -3.71 -11.50 14.01
C ASN A 214 -4.38 -12.89 13.94
N TYR A 215 -3.75 -13.85 13.26
CA TYR A 215 -4.17 -15.27 13.25
C TYR A 215 -3.67 -16.00 14.49
N GLU A 216 -2.42 -15.80 14.88
CA GLU A 216 -1.84 -16.42 16.08
C GLU A 216 -2.59 -16.02 17.36
N THR A 217 -3.18 -14.82 17.38
CA THR A 217 -3.95 -14.29 18.51
C THR A 217 -5.46 -14.51 18.38
N SER A 218 -5.92 -15.24 17.36
CA SER A 218 -7.33 -15.59 17.19
C SER A 218 -7.80 -16.55 18.28
N LYS A 219 -8.96 -16.24 18.86
CA LYS A 219 -9.60 -17.08 19.87
C LYS A 219 -10.09 -18.41 19.31
N ASN A 220 -10.36 -18.46 18.01
CA ASN A 220 -10.90 -19.63 17.32
C ASN A 220 -9.83 -20.54 16.73
N GLY A 221 -8.53 -20.27 16.99
CA GLY A 221 -7.42 -21.09 16.50
C GLY A 221 -7.24 -21.06 14.98
N ASN A 222 -7.69 -19.99 14.34
CA ASN A 222 -7.58 -19.81 12.89
C ASN A 222 -6.11 -19.80 12.44
N LYS A 223 -5.81 -20.53 11.37
CA LYS A 223 -4.48 -20.60 10.77
C LYS A 223 -4.46 -19.83 9.47
N PHE A 224 -3.40 -19.08 9.25
CA PHE A 224 -3.19 -18.40 7.97
C PHE A 224 -2.89 -19.42 6.87
N VAL A 225 -3.78 -19.54 5.91
CA VAL A 225 -3.58 -20.34 4.69
C VAL A 225 -3.59 -19.39 3.51
N ARG A 226 -2.40 -19.12 2.94
CA ARG A 226 -2.24 -18.16 1.84
C ARG A 226 -3.09 -18.52 0.61
N SER A 227 -3.21 -19.80 0.30
CA SER A 227 -3.95 -20.34 -0.85
C SER A 227 -5.45 -20.51 -0.60
N GLU A 228 -5.95 -20.11 0.57
CA GLU A 228 -7.37 -20.21 0.88
C GLU A 228 -8.20 -19.39 -0.12
N SER A 229 -9.26 -20.01 -0.65
CA SER A 229 -10.18 -19.35 -1.57
C SER A 229 -10.99 -18.28 -0.84
N ARG A 230 -11.19 -17.15 -1.50
CA ARG A 230 -12.06 -16.03 -1.07
C ARG A 230 -13.20 -15.83 -2.06
N GLY A 231 -13.43 -16.82 -2.93
CA GLY A 231 -14.39 -16.74 -4.03
C GLY A 231 -15.86 -16.76 -3.60
N SER A 232 -16.15 -17.02 -2.33
CA SER A 232 -17.49 -16.93 -1.75
C SER A 232 -17.91 -15.49 -1.39
N THR A 233 -16.99 -14.52 -1.53
CA THR A 233 -17.26 -13.10 -1.26
C THR A 233 -18.20 -12.54 -2.31
N ASP A 234 -19.33 -12.01 -1.87
CA ASP A 234 -20.37 -11.41 -2.70
C ASP A 234 -20.87 -10.07 -2.14
N TRP A 235 -21.86 -9.49 -2.77
CA TRP A 235 -22.46 -8.21 -2.36
C TRP A 235 -23.15 -8.29 -1.00
N GLU A 236 -23.76 -9.43 -0.67
CA GLU A 236 -24.39 -9.64 0.64
C GLU A 236 -23.33 -9.66 1.75
N THR A 237 -22.14 -10.16 1.45
CA THR A 237 -20.99 -10.10 2.38
C THR A 237 -20.56 -8.66 2.62
N LEU A 238 -20.52 -7.81 1.59
CA LEU A 238 -20.24 -6.37 1.75
C LEU A 238 -21.26 -5.70 2.68
N LYS A 239 -22.57 -5.98 2.48
CA LYS A 239 -23.64 -5.45 3.34
C LYS A 239 -23.49 -5.89 4.79
N ARG A 240 -23.20 -7.18 5.03
CA ARG A 240 -22.98 -7.69 6.39
C ARG A 240 -21.80 -6.99 7.09
N ILE A 241 -20.69 -6.78 6.35
CA ILE A 241 -19.53 -6.06 6.88
C ILE A 241 -19.88 -4.59 7.14
N ARG A 242 -20.60 -3.92 6.22
CA ARG A 242 -21.04 -2.54 6.45
C ARG A 242 -21.91 -2.43 7.70
N ASN A 243 -22.84 -3.34 7.89
CA ASN A 243 -23.72 -3.37 9.07
C ASN A 243 -22.96 -3.67 10.37
N ALA A 244 -21.87 -4.44 10.28
CA ALA A 244 -21.05 -4.76 11.44
C ALA A 244 -20.03 -3.66 11.78
N TRP A 245 -19.75 -2.70 10.88
CA TRP A 245 -18.74 -1.68 11.04
C TRP A 245 -19.31 -0.27 11.05
N ASP A 246 -19.18 0.46 12.16
CA ASP A 246 -19.76 1.80 12.33
C ASP A 246 -18.81 2.94 11.86
N GLY A 247 -17.53 2.64 11.65
CA GLY A 247 -16.51 3.59 11.20
C GLY A 247 -16.49 3.77 9.69
N LYS A 248 -15.43 4.39 9.18
CA LYS A 248 -15.19 4.55 7.74
C LYS A 248 -14.90 3.21 7.09
N LEU A 249 -15.62 2.87 6.03
CA LEU A 249 -15.41 1.67 5.22
C LEU A 249 -14.86 2.07 3.86
N VAL A 250 -13.64 1.61 3.57
CA VAL A 250 -12.97 1.74 2.27
C VAL A 250 -13.03 0.39 1.57
N VAL A 251 -13.51 0.35 0.33
CA VAL A 251 -13.43 -0.86 -0.49
C VAL A 251 -12.26 -0.76 -1.46
N LYS A 252 -11.28 -1.66 -1.30
CA LYS A 252 -10.03 -1.68 -2.05
C LYS A 252 -10.03 -2.76 -3.13
N GLY A 253 -9.47 -2.43 -4.30
CA GLY A 253 -9.32 -3.38 -5.41
C GLY A 253 -10.34 -3.15 -6.52
N VAL A 254 -10.90 -1.95 -6.57
CA VAL A 254 -11.97 -1.59 -7.51
C VAL A 254 -11.37 -0.96 -8.76
N MET A 255 -11.72 -1.54 -9.92
CA MET A 255 -11.23 -1.11 -11.24
C MET A 255 -12.38 -0.86 -12.23
N SER A 256 -13.62 -1.22 -11.87
CA SER A 256 -14.82 -1.09 -12.68
C SER A 256 -15.68 0.09 -12.22
N GLN A 257 -16.16 0.92 -13.16
CA GLN A 257 -17.10 2.01 -12.88
C GLN A 257 -18.44 1.50 -12.32
N GLN A 258 -18.93 0.39 -12.85
CA GLN A 258 -20.19 -0.22 -12.42
C GLN A 258 -20.08 -0.73 -10.97
N ASP A 259 -18.98 -1.43 -10.65
CA ASP A 259 -18.75 -1.90 -9.28
C ASP A 259 -18.55 -0.73 -8.33
N ALA A 260 -17.84 0.32 -8.77
CA ALA A 260 -17.62 1.52 -7.97
C ALA A 260 -18.94 2.19 -7.58
N LEU A 261 -19.86 2.34 -8.53
CA LEU A 261 -21.18 2.90 -8.25
C LEU A 261 -21.96 2.04 -7.24
N LYS A 262 -22.01 0.73 -7.48
CA LYS A 262 -22.72 -0.19 -6.59
C LYS A 262 -22.11 -0.23 -5.18
N ILE A 263 -20.77 -0.18 -5.06
CA ILE A 263 -20.08 -0.11 -3.76
C ILE A 263 -20.47 1.16 -2.99
N LYS A 264 -20.56 2.30 -3.69
CA LYS A 264 -21.03 3.56 -3.10
C LYS A 264 -22.49 3.42 -2.61
N ASP A 265 -23.37 2.83 -3.42
CA ASP A 265 -24.77 2.62 -3.07
C ASP A 265 -24.97 1.66 -1.89
N GLU A 266 -24.05 0.69 -1.71
CA GLU A 266 -24.00 -0.20 -0.55
C GLU A 266 -23.39 0.48 0.72
N GLY A 267 -23.14 1.78 0.68
CA GLY A 267 -22.77 2.59 1.84
C GLY A 267 -21.27 2.58 2.19
N ALA A 268 -20.39 2.29 1.25
CA ALA A 268 -18.96 2.52 1.44
C ALA A 268 -18.66 4.02 1.54
N ASP A 269 -17.70 4.40 2.39
CA ASP A 269 -17.28 5.80 2.58
C ASP A 269 -16.20 6.25 1.59
N ALA A 270 -15.48 5.31 0.99
CA ALA A 270 -14.49 5.56 -0.05
C ALA A 270 -14.19 4.30 -0.86
N ILE A 271 -13.63 4.51 -2.03
CA ILE A 271 -13.08 3.45 -2.89
C ILE A 271 -11.58 3.65 -3.03
N GLN A 272 -10.83 2.55 -2.93
CA GLN A 272 -9.43 2.53 -3.29
C GLN A 272 -9.28 1.86 -4.66
N VAL A 273 -9.03 2.70 -5.68
CA VAL A 273 -8.74 2.26 -7.05
C VAL A 273 -7.38 1.57 -7.05
N SER A 274 -7.37 0.29 -7.33
CA SER A 274 -6.23 -0.59 -7.12
C SER A 274 -6.36 -1.87 -7.94
N ASN A 275 -5.28 -2.31 -8.56
CA ASN A 275 -5.12 -3.66 -9.12
C ASN A 275 -4.12 -4.50 -8.31
N HIS A 276 -4.01 -4.22 -7.00
CA HIS A 276 -3.11 -4.89 -6.08
C HIS A 276 -1.62 -4.77 -6.46
N GLY A 277 -1.24 -3.70 -7.15
CA GLY A 277 0.12 -3.51 -7.64
C GLY A 277 0.52 -4.53 -8.71
N GLY A 278 -0.42 -5.00 -9.53
CA GLY A 278 -0.19 -6.00 -10.57
C GLY A 278 -0.06 -7.43 -10.03
N ARG A 279 -0.58 -7.71 -8.83
CA ARG A 279 -0.43 -9.02 -8.17
C ARG A 279 -1.62 -9.95 -8.38
N GLN A 280 -2.64 -9.52 -9.12
CA GLN A 280 -3.89 -10.26 -9.40
C GLN A 280 -4.09 -10.43 -10.89
N LEU A 281 -5.20 -10.03 -11.48
CA LEU A 281 -5.49 -10.21 -12.91
C LEU A 281 -4.45 -9.49 -13.78
N GLU A 282 -3.51 -10.25 -14.37
CA GLU A 282 -2.39 -9.67 -15.14
C GLU A 282 -2.84 -8.91 -16.39
N SER A 283 -3.95 -9.34 -16.99
CA SER A 283 -4.53 -8.70 -18.19
C SER A 283 -5.44 -7.50 -17.88
N ALA A 284 -5.49 -7.04 -16.62
CA ALA A 284 -6.24 -5.85 -16.27
C ALA A 284 -5.58 -4.58 -16.82
N THR A 285 -6.36 -3.50 -16.92
CA THR A 285 -5.80 -2.16 -17.21
C THR A 285 -4.97 -1.63 -16.03
N SER A 286 -4.12 -0.63 -16.29
CA SER A 286 -3.44 0.07 -15.20
C SER A 286 -4.42 0.82 -14.31
N ALA A 287 -4.12 0.88 -13.01
CA ALA A 287 -5.00 1.54 -12.05
C ALA A 287 -5.17 3.05 -12.32
N ILE A 288 -4.12 3.69 -12.86
CA ILE A 288 -4.18 5.13 -13.18
C ILE A 288 -5.14 5.42 -14.35
N ASN A 289 -5.32 4.46 -15.28
CA ASN A 289 -6.26 4.62 -16.38
C ASN A 289 -7.72 4.40 -15.91
N ALA A 290 -7.95 3.56 -14.90
CA ALA A 290 -9.29 3.36 -14.32
C ALA A 290 -9.73 4.54 -13.44
N LEU A 291 -8.77 5.25 -12.81
CA LEU A 291 -9.06 6.29 -11.83
C LEU A 291 -9.95 7.44 -12.37
N PRO A 292 -9.66 8.09 -13.52
CA PRO A 292 -10.48 9.19 -14.01
C PRO A 292 -11.89 8.75 -14.39
N LEU A 293 -12.06 7.54 -14.90
CA LEU A 293 -13.37 6.98 -15.25
C LEU A 293 -14.23 6.75 -14.00
N ILE A 294 -13.63 6.23 -12.95
CA ILE A 294 -14.31 6.03 -11.66
C ILE A 294 -14.62 7.39 -11.02
N ARG A 295 -13.70 8.37 -11.13
CA ARG A 295 -13.93 9.73 -10.66
C ARG A 295 -15.12 10.40 -11.37
N GLU A 296 -15.20 10.27 -12.69
CA GLU A 296 -16.32 10.77 -13.48
C GLU A 296 -17.64 10.16 -13.03
N THR A 297 -17.68 8.85 -12.83
CA THR A 297 -18.89 8.12 -12.42
C THR A 297 -19.36 8.49 -11.01
N LEU A 298 -18.45 8.64 -10.06
CA LEU A 298 -18.80 8.86 -8.64
C LEU A 298 -18.96 10.35 -8.27
N GLY A 299 -18.50 11.25 -9.15
CA GLY A 299 -18.48 12.69 -8.89
C GLY A 299 -17.31 13.13 -8.00
N LYS A 300 -17.15 14.45 -7.85
CA LYS A 300 -15.99 15.05 -7.15
C LYS A 300 -16.01 14.85 -5.64
N GLU A 301 -17.17 14.70 -5.04
CA GLU A 301 -17.35 14.67 -3.59
C GLU A 301 -17.10 13.28 -2.97
N PHE A 302 -17.18 12.21 -3.76
CA PHE A 302 -16.98 10.87 -3.23
C PHE A 302 -15.48 10.57 -3.09
N PRO A 303 -14.99 10.20 -1.88
CA PRO A 303 -13.56 10.02 -1.64
C PRO A 303 -12.97 8.87 -2.45
N LEU A 304 -11.91 9.14 -3.22
CA LEU A 304 -11.13 8.15 -3.95
C LEU A 304 -9.69 8.09 -3.44
N ILE A 305 -9.28 6.88 -3.10
CA ILE A 305 -7.89 6.57 -2.77
C ILE A 305 -7.26 5.87 -3.98
N PHE A 306 -6.00 6.10 -4.23
CA PHE A 306 -5.27 5.47 -5.31
C PHE A 306 -4.07 4.67 -4.79
N ASP A 307 -3.83 3.51 -5.36
CA ASP A 307 -2.55 2.80 -5.29
C ASP A 307 -2.24 2.10 -6.63
N SER A 308 -1.18 1.35 -6.66
CA SER A 308 -0.65 0.62 -7.82
C SER A 308 0.22 1.48 -8.76
N GLY A 309 1.49 1.16 -8.76
CA GLY A 309 2.47 1.80 -9.65
C GLY A 309 3.24 2.97 -9.04
N VAL A 310 2.80 3.59 -7.96
CA VAL A 310 3.45 4.75 -7.32
C VAL A 310 4.88 4.41 -6.90
N ARG A 311 5.84 5.23 -7.38
CA ARG A 311 7.28 5.05 -7.14
C ARG A 311 7.98 6.32 -6.71
N SER A 312 7.38 7.50 -6.95
CA SER A 312 7.97 8.81 -6.75
C SER A 312 6.96 9.81 -6.20
N GLY A 313 7.44 10.96 -5.73
CA GLY A 313 6.57 12.10 -5.39
C GLY A 313 5.83 12.66 -6.60
N GLY A 314 6.42 12.58 -7.79
CA GLY A 314 5.77 12.95 -9.05
C GLY A 314 4.57 12.09 -9.38
N ASP A 315 4.59 10.78 -9.06
CA ASP A 315 3.45 9.89 -9.28
C ASP A 315 2.27 10.23 -8.38
N ILE A 316 2.56 10.71 -7.16
CA ILE A 316 1.52 11.20 -6.25
C ILE A 316 0.80 12.40 -6.88
N VAL A 317 1.56 13.37 -7.42
CA VAL A 317 0.98 14.54 -8.10
C VAL A 317 0.12 14.10 -9.30
N ARG A 318 0.59 13.16 -10.11
CA ARG A 318 -0.17 12.60 -11.24
C ARG A 318 -1.47 11.95 -10.80
N ALA A 319 -1.43 11.13 -9.75
CA ALA A 319 -2.62 10.47 -9.21
C ALA A 319 -3.65 11.49 -8.69
N LEU A 320 -3.19 12.53 -7.97
CA LEU A 320 -4.07 13.61 -7.51
C LEU A 320 -4.68 14.38 -8.69
N ALA A 321 -3.89 14.69 -9.72
CA ALA A 321 -4.37 15.36 -10.93
C ALA A 321 -5.41 14.53 -11.71
N PHE A 322 -5.35 13.20 -11.60
CA PHE A 322 -6.29 12.25 -12.20
C PHE A 322 -7.49 11.93 -11.31
N GLY A 323 -7.63 12.62 -10.19
CA GLY A 323 -8.84 12.59 -9.37
C GLY A 323 -8.74 11.75 -8.10
N ALA A 324 -7.55 11.31 -7.67
CA ALA A 324 -7.41 10.76 -6.34
C ALA A 324 -7.49 11.87 -5.28
N ASP A 325 -8.10 11.59 -4.14
CA ASP A 325 -8.06 12.46 -2.97
C ASP A 325 -6.90 12.11 -2.05
N TYR A 326 -6.49 10.85 -2.08
CA TYR A 326 -5.41 10.32 -1.24
C TYR A 326 -4.66 9.19 -1.96
N VAL A 327 -3.38 8.98 -1.64
CA VAL A 327 -2.54 7.97 -2.30
C VAL A 327 -1.95 7.00 -1.28
N MET A 328 -1.85 5.71 -1.62
CA MET A 328 -1.22 4.70 -0.76
C MET A 328 0.03 4.12 -1.42
N ILE A 329 1.12 4.05 -0.66
CA ILE A 329 2.44 3.60 -1.14
C ILE A 329 2.79 2.25 -0.50
N GLY A 330 3.28 1.31 -1.29
CA GLY A 330 3.66 -0.04 -0.82
C GLY A 330 5.13 -0.39 -1.07
N ARG A 331 5.45 -0.95 -2.25
CA ARG A 331 6.79 -1.50 -2.57
C ARG A 331 7.98 -0.58 -2.28
N PRO A 332 7.94 0.73 -2.54
CA PRO A 332 9.05 1.64 -2.21
C PRO A 332 9.50 1.54 -0.75
N LEU A 333 8.54 1.43 0.16
CA LEU A 333 8.81 1.31 1.60
C LEU A 333 9.49 -0.03 1.92
N MET A 334 9.01 -1.12 1.32
CA MET A 334 9.57 -2.46 1.55
C MET A 334 10.98 -2.61 0.99
N TYR A 335 11.28 -2.03 -0.17
CA TYR A 335 12.64 -1.99 -0.70
C TYR A 335 13.57 -1.23 0.24
N ALA A 336 13.13 -0.08 0.73
CA ALA A 336 13.94 0.75 1.61
C ALA A 336 14.19 0.08 2.97
N ILE A 337 13.18 -0.56 3.55
CA ILE A 337 13.33 -1.39 4.76
C ILE A 337 14.28 -2.55 4.48
N GLY A 338 14.08 -3.29 3.39
CA GLY A 338 14.94 -4.39 3.00
C GLY A 338 16.40 -3.97 2.78
N ALA A 339 16.64 -2.75 2.32
CA ALA A 339 17.98 -2.19 2.08
C ALA A 339 18.72 -1.81 3.37
N ASP A 340 18.07 -1.04 4.28
CA ASP A 340 18.75 -0.46 5.45
C ASP A 340 17.81 -0.24 6.66
N GLY A 341 16.77 -1.05 6.81
CA GLY A 341 15.84 -0.99 7.94
C GLY A 341 15.18 0.37 8.10
N ALA A 342 15.06 0.83 9.34
CA ALA A 342 14.44 2.11 9.66
C ALA A 342 15.15 3.33 9.02
N ARG A 343 16.48 3.25 8.83
CA ARG A 343 17.23 4.32 8.15
C ARG A 343 16.89 4.40 6.67
N GLY A 344 16.72 3.24 6.03
CA GLY A 344 16.27 3.15 4.64
C GLY A 344 14.86 3.70 4.48
N LEU A 345 13.94 3.27 5.34
CA LEU A 345 12.54 3.73 5.35
C LEU A 345 12.46 5.26 5.50
N ARG A 346 13.16 5.85 6.48
CA ARG A 346 13.24 7.30 6.66
C ARG A 346 13.72 7.99 5.39
N LYS A 347 14.79 7.47 4.79
CA LYS A 347 15.39 8.07 3.60
C LYS A 347 14.47 8.07 2.39
N ILE A 348 13.77 6.98 2.13
CA ILE A 348 12.86 6.93 0.97
C ILE A 348 11.64 7.85 1.16
N ILE A 349 11.15 7.99 2.38
CA ILE A 349 10.07 8.93 2.69
C ILE A 349 10.54 10.38 2.44
N GLU A 350 11.74 10.75 2.91
CA GLU A 350 12.34 12.08 2.64
C GLU A 350 12.48 12.34 1.14
N ILE A 351 12.92 11.35 0.35
CA ILE A 351 13.04 11.47 -1.11
C ILE A 351 11.66 11.74 -1.72
N ILE A 352 10.66 10.94 -1.38
CA ILE A 352 9.29 11.08 -1.92
C ILE A 352 8.68 12.43 -1.54
N ILE A 353 8.86 12.88 -0.30
CA ILE A 353 8.40 14.21 0.14
C ILE A 353 9.11 15.33 -0.64
N GLY A 354 10.42 15.23 -0.81
CA GLY A 354 11.20 16.19 -1.60
C GLY A 354 10.75 16.26 -3.05
N GLU A 355 10.58 15.13 -3.71
CA GLU A 355 10.08 15.04 -5.09
C GLU A 355 8.65 15.60 -5.21
N LEU A 356 7.76 15.26 -4.26
CA LEU A 356 6.39 15.77 -4.22
C LEU A 356 6.36 17.30 -4.12
N SER A 357 7.11 17.86 -3.17
CA SER A 357 7.22 19.31 -2.98
C SER A 357 7.83 20.01 -4.19
N THR A 358 8.89 19.43 -4.79
CA THR A 358 9.54 19.97 -5.98
C THR A 358 8.60 19.94 -7.17
N THR A 359 7.90 18.82 -7.41
CA THR A 359 6.95 18.69 -8.51
C THR A 359 5.82 19.71 -8.38
N LEU A 360 5.26 19.87 -7.16
CA LEU A 360 4.22 20.88 -6.89
C LEU A 360 4.70 22.29 -7.27
N GLY A 361 5.91 22.67 -6.87
CA GLY A 361 6.49 23.96 -7.21
C GLY A 361 6.75 24.14 -8.71
N LEU A 362 7.23 23.08 -9.39
CA LEU A 362 7.52 23.15 -10.84
C LEU A 362 6.26 23.26 -11.69
N VAL A 363 5.10 22.77 -11.22
CA VAL A 363 3.81 23.04 -11.88
C VAL A 363 3.16 24.35 -11.43
N GLY A 364 3.89 25.17 -10.64
CA GLY A 364 3.50 26.52 -10.24
C GLY A 364 2.42 26.57 -9.14
N LEU A 365 2.28 25.54 -8.34
CA LEU A 365 1.33 25.47 -7.23
C LEU A 365 2.03 25.55 -5.87
N THR A 366 1.29 26.08 -4.89
CA THR A 366 1.77 26.27 -3.51
C THR A 366 1.05 25.40 -2.50
N ASP A 367 -0.11 24.88 -2.83
CA ASP A 367 -0.89 23.96 -1.98
C ASP A 367 -1.26 22.70 -2.75
N ILE A 368 -1.05 21.55 -2.11
CA ILE A 368 -1.40 20.24 -2.69
C ILE A 368 -2.91 20.11 -3.01
N ASN A 369 -3.74 20.91 -2.35
CA ASN A 369 -5.18 20.94 -2.56
C ASN A 369 -5.61 21.71 -3.83
N GLU A 370 -4.68 22.45 -4.43
CA GLU A 370 -4.91 23.16 -5.71
C GLU A 370 -4.71 22.26 -6.93
N ILE A 371 -4.23 21.04 -6.74
CA ILE A 371 -4.01 20.11 -7.85
C ILE A 371 -5.33 19.74 -8.50
N THR A 372 -5.42 20.03 -9.80
CA THR A 372 -6.50 19.60 -10.71
C THR A 372 -5.91 19.01 -11.98
N SER A 373 -6.74 18.49 -12.87
CA SER A 373 -6.33 18.01 -14.19
C SER A 373 -5.65 19.09 -15.07
N ASP A 374 -5.78 20.39 -14.73
CA ASP A 374 -5.24 21.50 -15.49
C ASP A 374 -3.70 21.56 -15.51
N ILE A 375 -3.04 20.84 -14.59
CA ILE A 375 -1.57 20.71 -14.58
C ILE A 375 -1.07 19.63 -15.54
N VAL A 376 -1.97 18.84 -16.14
CA VAL A 376 -1.58 17.81 -17.12
C VAL A 376 -1.50 18.42 -18.51
N ALA A 377 -0.40 18.13 -19.22
CA ALA A 377 -0.19 18.67 -20.57
C ALA A 377 -1.31 18.22 -21.53
N GLN A 378 -1.99 19.17 -22.18
CA GLN A 378 -3.23 18.94 -22.97
C GLN A 378 -3.12 17.86 -24.06
N LYS A 379 -1.92 17.64 -24.61
CA LYS A 379 -1.67 16.60 -25.62
C LYS A 379 -2.08 15.21 -25.14
N TYR A 380 -1.97 14.95 -23.84
CA TYR A 380 -2.27 13.63 -23.24
C TYR A 380 -3.75 13.38 -23.00
N PHE A 381 -4.58 14.43 -22.89
CA PHE A 381 -6.04 14.25 -22.81
C PHE A 381 -6.68 13.92 -24.16
N LYS A 382 -6.08 14.38 -25.28
CA LYS A 382 -6.60 14.10 -26.62
C LYS A 382 -6.38 12.65 -27.05
N ASP A 383 -5.30 12.03 -26.60
CA ASP A 383 -4.92 10.66 -26.93
C ASP A 383 -5.60 9.60 -26.03
N MET A 384 -6.23 10.03 -24.93
CA MET A 384 -7.02 9.16 -24.03
C MET A 384 -8.51 9.12 -24.37
N LYS A 385 -8.91 9.52 -25.57
CA LYS A 385 -10.26 9.23 -26.07
C LYS A 385 -10.34 7.74 -26.37
N TYR A 386 -11.04 7.04 -25.50
CA TYR A 386 -11.37 5.60 -25.52
C TYR A 386 -12.21 5.22 -26.74
#